data_575d9848ad202a31db0b49222284a884
#
_entry.id   575d9848ad202a31db0b49222284a884
#
_cell.length_a   1.000
_cell.length_b   1.000
_cell.length_c   1.000
_cell.angle_alpha   90.00
_cell.angle_beta   90.00
_cell.angle_gamma   90.00
#
_symmetry.space_group_name_H-M   'P 1'
#
loop_
_entity.id
_entity.type
_entity.pdbx_description
1 polymer ?
#
loop_
_entity_poly.entity_id
_entity_poly.type
_entity_poly.pdbx_seq_one_letter_code
_entity_poly.pdbx_strand_id
1 'polypeptide(L)'
;MSKRVVLTGATGLIGKKLARKLHERGDVPVIISRDPVQARGMAFVNEFVKWDYKDPKPVLKKLEGAHAFINLAGATVAERWSDPYKMVILNSRVQTTDALVHAISLLQEKPKVLISSSATGFYGNTGDNEVDETSPHGEGFLADVCVAWEQQAHLAEEHGVKVSIVRTGVVLSPEGGALKKMIPAFKFMVGGSLGAGTQWMSWIHIDDIVDLYLHLIDNPQDGVFNGVSPTPVTMDVFVFQLGRALKKPSLMKVPSFMLKLMFGEMASTILDSQKVIPAYTEKSGFHFKFPELDEAMEDLLKVYSV
;
A
#
# COMPACT_ATOMS: atom_id res chain seq x y z
N MET A 1 -3.98 -26.45 -6.55
CA MET A 1 -2.95 -26.81 -5.54
C MET A 1 -2.78 -25.61 -4.62
N SER A 2 -2.64 -25.84 -3.32
CA SER A 2 -2.37 -24.80 -2.31
C SER A 2 -1.01 -24.13 -2.60
N LYS A 3 -0.98 -22.81 -2.59
CA LYS A 3 0.24 -22.02 -2.82
C LYS A 3 0.84 -21.60 -1.48
N ARG A 4 2.14 -21.74 -1.32
CA ARG A 4 2.87 -21.09 -0.21
C ARG A 4 3.23 -19.68 -0.62
N VAL A 5 2.85 -18.70 0.19
CA VAL A 5 3.06 -17.28 -0.11
C VAL A 5 3.77 -16.62 1.07
N VAL A 6 4.98 -16.15 0.83
CA VAL A 6 5.80 -15.46 1.83
C VAL A 6 5.40 -13.99 1.88
N LEU A 7 5.08 -13.47 3.09
CA LEU A 7 4.66 -12.09 3.29
C LEU A 7 5.55 -11.39 4.32
N THR A 8 6.06 -10.22 3.95
CA THR A 8 6.56 -9.22 4.92
C THR A 8 5.50 -8.15 5.16
N GLY A 9 5.58 -7.44 6.27
CA GLY A 9 4.59 -6.40 6.59
C GLY A 9 3.17 -6.91 6.84
N ALA A 10 3.00 -8.20 7.10
CA ALA A 10 1.70 -8.85 7.31
C ALA A 10 0.92 -8.33 8.53
N THR A 11 1.56 -7.62 9.46
CA THR A 11 0.88 -6.97 10.60
C THR A 11 0.23 -5.63 10.24
N GLY A 12 0.52 -5.09 9.06
CA GLY A 12 -0.09 -3.87 8.53
C GLY A 12 -1.52 -4.06 8.03
N LEU A 13 -2.16 -2.97 7.60
CA LEU A 13 -3.56 -2.93 7.15
C LEU A 13 -3.81 -3.89 5.98
N ILE A 14 -3.06 -3.76 4.89
CA ILE A 14 -3.17 -4.62 3.71
C ILE A 14 -2.74 -6.04 4.07
N GLY A 15 -1.60 -6.19 4.72
CA GLY A 15 -0.99 -7.50 4.99
C GLY A 15 -1.85 -8.42 5.84
N LYS A 16 -2.53 -7.91 6.87
CA LYS A 16 -3.47 -8.70 7.69
C LYS A 16 -4.62 -9.26 6.86
N LYS A 17 -5.23 -8.41 6.03
CA LYS A 17 -6.37 -8.80 5.21
C LYS A 17 -5.95 -9.76 4.11
N LEU A 18 -4.80 -9.53 3.48
CA LEU A 18 -4.22 -10.41 2.48
C LEU A 18 -3.90 -11.80 3.05
N ALA A 19 -3.22 -11.86 4.20
CA ALA A 19 -2.91 -13.13 4.87
C ALA A 19 -4.18 -13.91 5.22
N ARG A 20 -5.24 -13.22 5.66
CA ARG A 20 -6.54 -13.84 5.93
C ARG A 20 -7.16 -14.41 4.67
N LYS A 21 -7.25 -13.63 3.58
CA LYS A 21 -7.82 -14.08 2.31
C LYS A 21 -7.03 -15.26 1.70
N LEU A 22 -5.70 -15.27 1.82
CA LEU A 22 -4.87 -16.41 1.41
C LEU A 22 -5.27 -17.68 2.18
N HIS A 23 -5.38 -17.59 3.50
CA HIS A 23 -5.81 -18.70 4.33
C HIS A 23 -7.21 -19.20 3.96
N GLU A 24 -8.19 -18.28 3.82
CA GLU A 24 -9.60 -18.60 3.50
C GLU A 24 -9.74 -19.31 2.16
N ARG A 25 -8.87 -19.03 1.17
CA ARG A 25 -8.87 -19.73 -0.12
C ARG A 25 -8.02 -21.01 -0.13
N GLY A 26 -7.45 -21.41 1.03
CA GLY A 26 -6.69 -22.64 1.19
C GLY A 26 -5.21 -22.54 0.84
N ASP A 27 -4.67 -21.32 0.66
CA ASP A 27 -3.23 -21.08 0.53
C ASP A 27 -2.55 -21.02 1.90
N VAL A 28 -1.22 -21.13 1.90
CA VAL A 28 -0.41 -21.11 3.12
C VAL A 28 0.37 -19.79 3.20
N PRO A 29 -0.12 -18.80 3.96
CA PRO A 29 0.64 -17.60 4.24
C PRO A 29 1.81 -17.90 5.19
N VAL A 30 3.03 -17.57 4.78
CA VAL A 30 4.27 -17.66 5.56
C VAL A 30 4.67 -16.25 5.96
N ILE A 31 4.50 -15.90 7.22
CA ILE A 31 4.70 -14.53 7.70
C ILE A 31 6.12 -14.32 8.19
N ILE A 32 6.81 -13.37 7.58
CA ILE A 32 8.10 -12.88 8.07
C ILE A 32 7.87 -11.69 8.98
N SER A 33 8.43 -11.74 10.18
CA SER A 33 8.39 -10.64 11.14
C SER A 33 9.65 -10.58 12.00
N ARG A 34 10.08 -9.37 12.33
CA ARG A 34 11.15 -9.13 13.33
C ARG A 34 10.67 -9.52 14.73
N ASP A 35 9.41 -9.30 15.00
CA ASP A 35 8.74 -9.67 16.24
C ASP A 35 7.49 -10.53 15.96
N PRO A 36 7.62 -11.87 16.06
CA PRO A 36 6.50 -12.77 15.87
C PRO A 36 5.38 -12.62 16.91
N VAL A 37 5.63 -11.96 18.05
CA VAL A 37 4.59 -11.73 19.06
C VAL A 37 3.48 -10.84 18.53
N GLN A 38 3.83 -9.81 17.75
CA GLN A 38 2.84 -8.95 17.08
C GLN A 38 1.99 -9.69 16.04
N ALA A 39 2.52 -10.78 15.47
CA ALA A 39 1.82 -11.61 14.51
C ALA A 39 0.94 -12.70 15.17
N ARG A 40 1.08 -12.97 16.48
CA ARG A 40 0.27 -13.98 17.21
C ARG A 40 -1.24 -13.67 17.24
N GLY A 41 -1.65 -12.44 16.98
CA GLY A 41 -3.06 -12.07 16.83
C GLY A 41 -3.73 -12.59 15.54
N MET A 42 -2.96 -13.26 14.66
CA MET A 42 -3.44 -13.87 13.43
C MET A 42 -3.56 -15.40 13.62
N ALA A 43 -4.57 -15.83 14.39
CA ALA A 43 -4.78 -17.25 14.76
C ALA A 43 -4.93 -18.19 13.53
N PHE A 44 -5.20 -17.65 12.36
CA PHE A 44 -5.32 -18.37 11.09
C PHE A 44 -3.98 -18.62 10.39
N VAL A 45 -2.86 -18.05 10.88
CA VAL A 45 -1.52 -18.23 10.30
C VAL A 45 -0.76 -19.26 11.11
N ASN A 46 -0.29 -20.30 10.46
CA ASN A 46 0.45 -21.39 11.09
C ASN A 46 1.98 -21.27 10.94
N GLU A 47 2.45 -20.51 9.95
CA GLU A 47 3.87 -20.39 9.65
C GLU A 47 4.40 -18.97 9.88
N PHE A 48 5.20 -18.83 10.94
CA PHE A 48 5.89 -17.59 11.29
C PHE A 48 7.40 -17.78 11.18
N VAL A 49 8.06 -16.84 10.52
CA VAL A 49 9.51 -16.80 10.38
C VAL A 49 10.03 -15.54 11.07
N LYS A 50 10.77 -15.72 12.17
CA LYS A 50 11.49 -14.60 12.78
C LYS A 50 12.74 -14.31 11.98
N TRP A 51 12.81 -13.10 11.44
CA TRP A 51 13.98 -12.64 10.69
C TRP A 51 14.15 -11.12 10.84
N ASP A 52 15.39 -10.70 11.08
CA ASP A 52 15.78 -9.29 11.24
C ASP A 52 16.28 -8.66 9.93
N TYR A 53 16.15 -9.39 8.81
CA TYR A 53 16.57 -9.00 7.46
C TYR A 53 18.08 -8.81 7.29
N LYS A 54 18.90 -9.49 8.10
CA LYS A 54 20.38 -9.46 7.94
C LYS A 54 20.86 -10.70 7.20
N ASP A 55 21.15 -11.79 7.92
CA ASP A 55 21.57 -13.04 7.30
C ASP A 55 20.36 -13.90 6.92
N PRO A 56 20.15 -14.24 5.64
CA PRO A 56 19.03 -15.08 5.21
C PRO A 56 19.24 -16.57 5.49
N LYS A 57 20.48 -17.04 5.67
CA LYS A 57 20.80 -18.47 5.80
C LYS A 57 19.93 -19.22 6.82
N PRO A 58 19.68 -18.67 8.03
CA PRO A 58 18.87 -19.38 9.03
C PRO A 58 17.40 -19.57 8.64
N VAL A 59 16.89 -18.78 7.69
CA VAL A 59 15.48 -18.79 7.29
C VAL A 59 15.23 -19.45 5.95
N LEU A 60 16.24 -19.69 5.11
CA LEU A 60 16.09 -20.22 3.75
C LEU A 60 15.22 -21.45 3.68
N LYS A 61 15.46 -22.45 4.55
CA LYS A 61 14.68 -23.70 4.59
C LYS A 61 13.17 -23.46 4.77
N LYS A 62 12.80 -22.39 5.47
CA LYS A 62 11.38 -22.03 5.67
C LYS A 62 10.78 -21.25 4.50
N LEU A 63 11.64 -20.69 3.65
CA LEU A 63 11.24 -19.92 2.47
C LEU A 63 11.22 -20.79 1.21
N GLU A 64 11.88 -21.93 1.23
CA GLU A 64 11.98 -22.85 0.10
C GLU A 64 10.60 -23.33 -0.38
N GLY A 65 10.43 -23.49 -1.70
CA GLY A 65 9.17 -23.92 -2.31
C GLY A 65 8.05 -22.88 -2.25
N ALA A 66 8.32 -21.62 -1.91
CA ALA A 66 7.33 -20.55 -1.95
C ALA A 66 6.96 -20.21 -3.41
N HIS A 67 5.67 -20.13 -3.68
CA HIS A 67 5.14 -19.75 -5.00
C HIS A 67 5.35 -18.26 -5.30
N ALA A 68 5.16 -17.41 -4.29
CA ALA A 68 5.30 -15.96 -4.40
C ALA A 68 5.88 -15.35 -3.12
N PHE A 69 6.59 -14.25 -3.29
CA PHE A 69 7.02 -13.36 -2.21
C PHE A 69 6.27 -12.04 -2.32
N ILE A 70 5.75 -11.55 -1.20
CA ILE A 70 5.05 -10.26 -1.14
C ILE A 70 5.74 -9.38 -0.12
N ASN A 71 6.23 -8.24 -0.59
CA ASN A 71 6.91 -7.26 0.23
C ASN A 71 6.02 -6.05 0.51
N LEU A 72 5.41 -6.02 1.71
CA LEU A 72 4.61 -4.91 2.23
C LEU A 72 5.32 -4.18 3.37
N ALA A 73 6.58 -4.53 3.65
CA ALA A 73 7.29 -3.96 4.78
C ALA A 73 7.74 -2.53 4.52
N GLY A 74 7.47 -1.65 5.47
CA GLY A 74 7.90 -0.26 5.44
C GLY A 74 7.46 0.47 6.70
N ALA A 75 8.27 1.40 7.19
CA ALA A 75 7.88 2.31 8.26
C ALA A 75 6.75 3.22 7.78
N THR A 76 5.86 3.63 8.71
CA THR A 76 4.77 4.55 8.36
C THR A 76 5.33 5.89 7.86
N VAL A 77 4.69 6.45 6.83
CA VAL A 77 4.99 7.81 6.37
C VAL A 77 4.14 8.87 7.07
N ALA A 78 3.15 8.44 7.83
CA ALA A 78 2.16 9.30 8.50
C ALA A 78 2.63 9.79 9.89
N GLU A 79 3.92 10.07 10.03
CA GLU A 79 4.61 10.66 11.17
C GLU A 79 5.27 11.97 10.74
N ARG A 80 5.62 12.85 11.68
CA ARG A 80 6.37 14.06 11.34
C ARG A 80 7.78 13.70 10.86
N TRP A 81 8.18 14.18 9.69
CA TRP A 81 9.48 13.87 9.12
C TRP A 81 10.57 14.77 9.73
N SER A 82 11.53 14.11 10.37
CA SER A 82 12.86 14.64 10.66
C SER A 82 13.87 13.92 9.77
N ASP A 83 15.07 14.47 9.62
CA ASP A 83 16.11 13.81 8.80
C ASP A 83 16.38 12.35 9.27
N PRO A 84 16.50 12.05 10.58
CA PRO A 84 16.62 10.68 11.04
C PRO A 84 15.40 9.83 10.66
N TYR A 85 14.17 10.38 10.70
CA TYR A 85 12.98 9.61 10.36
C TYR A 85 12.83 9.37 8.86
N LYS A 86 13.26 10.33 8.03
CA LYS A 86 13.37 10.12 6.57
C LYS A 86 14.28 8.92 6.25
N MET A 87 15.41 8.79 6.95
CA MET A 87 16.28 7.63 6.81
C MET A 87 15.59 6.32 7.27
N VAL A 88 14.76 6.36 8.30
CA VAL A 88 13.95 5.19 8.71
C VAL A 88 12.96 4.81 7.62
N ILE A 89 12.28 5.78 7.00
CA ILE A 89 11.34 5.54 5.88
C ILE A 89 12.07 4.88 4.70
N LEU A 90 13.20 5.42 4.27
CA LEU A 90 14.00 4.90 3.16
C LEU A 90 14.55 3.51 3.48
N ASN A 91 15.29 3.38 4.58
CA ASN A 91 16.01 2.17 4.93
C ASN A 91 15.07 0.99 5.22
N SER A 92 13.91 1.24 5.84
CA SER A 92 12.94 0.17 6.11
C SER A 92 12.40 -0.48 4.83
N ARG A 93 12.46 0.21 3.69
CA ARG A 93 12.04 -0.29 2.37
C ARG A 93 13.20 -0.92 1.62
N VAL A 94 14.24 -0.16 1.39
CA VAL A 94 15.41 -0.58 0.61
C VAL A 94 16.10 -1.79 1.24
N GLN A 95 16.44 -1.73 2.53
CA GLN A 95 17.15 -2.83 3.20
C GLN A 95 16.29 -4.10 3.33
N THR A 96 14.99 -3.96 3.57
CA THR A 96 14.10 -5.14 3.63
C THR A 96 13.97 -5.79 2.26
N THR A 97 13.88 -5.00 1.20
CA THR A 97 13.78 -5.50 -0.17
C THR A 97 15.08 -6.16 -0.60
N ASP A 98 16.22 -5.53 -0.33
CA ASP A 98 17.56 -6.10 -0.56
C ASP A 98 17.71 -7.48 0.11
N ALA A 99 17.36 -7.57 1.39
CA ALA A 99 17.42 -8.82 2.13
C ALA A 99 16.53 -9.91 1.52
N LEU A 100 15.31 -9.55 1.06
CA LEU A 100 14.42 -10.49 0.39
C LEU A 100 15.00 -10.97 -0.96
N VAL A 101 15.52 -10.07 -1.78
CA VAL A 101 16.17 -10.40 -3.05
C VAL A 101 17.38 -11.29 -2.81
N HIS A 102 18.19 -10.97 -1.82
CA HIS A 102 19.32 -11.82 -1.42
C HIS A 102 18.84 -13.21 -0.95
N ALA A 103 17.79 -13.29 -0.12
CA ALA A 103 17.23 -14.60 0.24
C ALA A 103 16.76 -15.37 -0.99
N ILE A 104 16.03 -14.72 -1.90
CA ILE A 104 15.55 -15.32 -3.16
C ILE A 104 16.76 -15.84 -3.98
N SER A 105 17.86 -15.10 -4.08
CA SER A 105 19.05 -15.52 -4.84
C SER A 105 19.67 -16.83 -4.33
N LEU A 106 19.48 -17.14 -3.05
CA LEU A 106 20.05 -18.33 -2.40
C LEU A 106 19.11 -19.55 -2.39
N LEU A 107 17.81 -19.38 -2.68
CA LEU A 107 16.87 -20.50 -2.75
C LEU A 107 17.23 -21.43 -3.92
N GLN A 108 17.01 -22.73 -3.75
CA GLN A 108 17.15 -23.71 -4.84
C GLN A 108 15.97 -23.62 -5.80
N GLU A 109 14.75 -23.56 -5.27
CA GLU A 109 13.53 -23.36 -6.04
C GLU A 109 13.08 -21.89 -5.91
N LYS A 110 13.27 -21.13 -7.01
CA LYS A 110 12.90 -19.71 -7.04
C LYS A 110 11.39 -19.53 -7.02
N PRO A 111 10.85 -18.51 -6.34
CA PRO A 111 9.45 -18.15 -6.47
C PRO A 111 9.11 -17.72 -7.91
N LYS A 112 7.85 -17.84 -8.29
CA LYS A 112 7.41 -17.39 -9.62
C LYS A 112 7.37 -15.86 -9.74
N VAL A 113 7.16 -15.17 -8.62
CA VAL A 113 7.03 -13.71 -8.60
C VAL A 113 7.44 -13.13 -7.24
N LEU A 114 8.10 -11.99 -7.28
CA LEU A 114 8.22 -11.04 -6.19
C LEU A 114 7.24 -9.89 -6.45
N ILE A 115 6.22 -9.73 -5.60
CA ILE A 115 5.30 -8.60 -5.64
C ILE A 115 5.75 -7.60 -4.59
N SER A 116 6.33 -6.48 -5.02
CA SER A 116 6.83 -5.45 -4.12
C SER A 116 5.89 -4.25 -4.09
N SER A 117 5.50 -3.82 -2.89
CA SER A 117 4.83 -2.53 -2.75
C SER A 117 5.72 -1.39 -3.19
N SER A 118 5.07 -0.38 -3.73
CA SER A 118 5.53 0.99 -3.94
C SER A 118 4.36 1.93 -3.57
N ALA A 119 4.40 3.17 -3.96
CA ALA A 119 3.32 4.12 -3.71
C ALA A 119 3.17 5.12 -4.86
N THR A 120 1.98 5.73 -4.99
CA THR A 120 1.74 6.83 -5.94
C THR A 120 2.62 8.04 -5.67
N GLY A 121 3.27 8.11 -4.50
CA GLY A 121 4.33 9.07 -4.22
C GLY A 121 5.47 9.06 -5.24
N PHE A 122 5.65 7.97 -6.02
CA PHE A 122 6.54 7.88 -7.16
C PHE A 122 6.34 9.04 -8.16
N TYR A 123 5.10 9.43 -8.39
CA TYR A 123 4.76 10.47 -9.36
C TYR A 123 4.93 11.91 -8.84
N GLY A 124 5.22 12.10 -7.54
CA GLY A 124 5.31 13.43 -6.94
C GLY A 124 3.99 14.20 -7.01
N ASN A 125 4.08 15.53 -7.14
CA ASN A 125 2.92 16.40 -7.33
C ASN A 125 2.63 16.57 -8.83
N THR A 126 1.55 15.98 -9.31
CA THR A 126 1.19 16.01 -10.75
C THR A 126 0.28 17.19 -11.13
N GLY A 127 -0.17 17.99 -10.15
CA GLY A 127 -1.18 19.03 -10.41
C GLY A 127 -2.47 18.40 -10.94
N ASP A 128 -2.95 18.90 -12.08
CA ASP A 128 -4.14 18.38 -12.78
C ASP A 128 -3.79 17.35 -13.87
N ASN A 129 -2.50 17.07 -14.07
CA ASN A 129 -2.08 16.10 -15.08
C ASN A 129 -2.41 14.68 -14.62
N GLU A 130 -3.07 13.94 -15.51
CA GLU A 130 -3.32 12.53 -15.35
C GLU A 130 -2.05 11.73 -15.67
N VAL A 131 -1.70 10.78 -14.80
CA VAL A 131 -0.52 9.92 -14.94
C VAL A 131 -0.91 8.45 -14.78
N ASP A 132 -0.22 7.60 -15.53
CA ASP A 132 -0.36 6.15 -15.49
C ASP A 132 0.98 5.46 -15.21
N GLU A 133 1.02 4.14 -15.34
CA GLU A 133 2.20 3.33 -15.04
C GLU A 133 3.39 3.62 -15.94
N THR A 134 3.18 4.22 -17.12
CA THR A 134 4.23 4.59 -18.09
C THR A 134 4.82 5.96 -17.81
N SER A 135 4.18 6.74 -16.96
CA SER A 135 4.60 8.10 -16.63
C SER A 135 5.91 8.10 -15.82
N PRO A 136 6.80 9.07 -16.05
CA PRO A 136 8.07 9.17 -15.33
C PRO A 136 7.84 9.47 -13.84
N HIS A 137 8.88 9.23 -13.02
CA HIS A 137 8.86 9.66 -11.64
C HIS A 137 8.85 11.19 -11.51
N GLY A 138 8.17 11.66 -10.47
CA GLY A 138 8.18 13.06 -10.10
C GLY A 138 9.37 13.43 -9.20
N GLU A 139 9.25 14.57 -8.54
CA GLU A 139 10.26 15.11 -7.64
C GLU A 139 9.84 15.00 -6.18
N GLY A 140 10.82 15.02 -5.28
CA GLY A 140 10.63 15.08 -3.84
C GLY A 140 10.94 13.77 -3.11
N PHE A 141 11.04 13.86 -1.79
CA PHE A 141 11.53 12.79 -0.93
C PHE A 141 10.80 11.45 -1.15
N LEU A 142 9.47 11.46 -1.28
CA LEU A 142 8.74 10.21 -1.49
C LEU A 142 8.96 9.62 -2.88
N ALA A 143 9.15 10.45 -3.90
CA ALA A 143 9.49 9.98 -5.23
C ALA A 143 10.86 9.28 -5.21
N ASP A 144 11.86 9.90 -4.59
CA ASP A 144 13.20 9.31 -4.43
C ASP A 144 13.16 7.99 -3.66
N VAL A 145 12.36 7.92 -2.59
CA VAL A 145 12.15 6.67 -1.82
C VAL A 145 11.54 5.59 -2.68
N CYS A 146 10.50 5.91 -3.47
CA CYS A 146 9.86 4.92 -4.35
C CYS A 146 10.82 4.43 -5.43
N VAL A 147 11.56 5.33 -6.08
CA VAL A 147 12.57 4.97 -7.09
C VAL A 147 13.61 4.00 -6.51
N ALA A 148 14.20 4.32 -5.37
CA ALA A 148 15.18 3.46 -4.73
C ALA A 148 14.59 2.10 -4.32
N TRP A 149 13.34 2.09 -3.85
CA TRP A 149 12.64 0.87 -3.47
C TRP A 149 12.35 -0.03 -4.66
N GLU A 150 11.83 0.51 -5.75
CA GLU A 150 11.53 -0.21 -6.99
C GLU A 150 12.80 -0.77 -7.63
N GLN A 151 13.88 0.03 -7.70
CA GLN A 151 15.18 -0.42 -8.20
C GLN A 151 15.70 -1.65 -7.44
N GLN A 152 15.55 -1.66 -6.12
CA GLN A 152 15.97 -2.78 -5.30
C GLN A 152 15.15 -4.04 -5.58
N ALA A 153 13.84 -3.91 -5.84
CA ALA A 153 12.99 -5.05 -6.14
C ALA A 153 13.33 -5.67 -7.53
N HIS A 154 13.64 -4.83 -8.52
CA HIS A 154 14.00 -5.28 -9.87
C HIS A 154 15.26 -6.17 -9.91
N LEU A 155 16.14 -6.10 -8.91
CA LEU A 155 17.29 -7.02 -8.83
C LEU A 155 16.88 -8.50 -8.74
N ALA A 156 15.64 -8.83 -8.36
CA ALA A 156 15.16 -10.21 -8.37
C ALA A 156 15.02 -10.80 -9.78
N GLU A 157 14.90 -9.96 -10.82
CA GLU A 157 14.85 -10.38 -12.23
C GLU A 157 16.14 -11.09 -12.67
N GLU A 158 17.30 -10.68 -12.13
CA GLU A 158 18.61 -11.30 -12.38
C GLU A 158 18.66 -12.78 -11.93
N HIS A 159 17.72 -13.16 -11.06
CA HIS A 159 17.59 -14.52 -10.54
C HIS A 159 16.45 -15.32 -11.20
N GLY A 160 15.88 -14.81 -12.31
CA GLY A 160 14.80 -15.45 -13.06
C GLY A 160 13.43 -15.38 -12.39
N VAL A 161 13.24 -14.46 -11.46
CA VAL A 161 11.97 -14.22 -10.76
C VAL A 161 11.26 -13.03 -11.39
N LYS A 162 9.98 -13.18 -11.72
CA LYS A 162 9.17 -12.06 -12.18
C LYS A 162 8.99 -11.01 -11.08
N VAL A 163 8.98 -9.74 -11.45
CA VAL A 163 8.81 -8.63 -10.50
C VAL A 163 7.57 -7.82 -10.85
N SER A 164 6.61 -7.81 -9.94
CA SER A 164 5.43 -6.94 -10.01
C SER A 164 5.55 -5.83 -8.97
N ILE A 165 5.61 -4.59 -9.40
CA ILE A 165 5.61 -3.41 -8.53
C ILE A 165 4.18 -2.89 -8.38
N VAL A 166 3.71 -2.68 -7.15
CA VAL A 166 2.38 -2.14 -6.89
C VAL A 166 2.49 -0.74 -6.30
N ARG A 167 2.29 0.30 -7.12
CA ARG A 167 2.23 1.71 -6.69
C ARG A 167 0.87 2.00 -6.08
N THR A 168 0.81 1.90 -4.77
CA THR A 168 -0.44 1.97 -4.02
C THR A 168 -0.82 3.41 -3.71
N GLY A 169 -2.07 3.79 -3.98
CA GLY A 169 -2.67 5.06 -3.57
C GLY A 169 -3.16 5.06 -2.13
N VAL A 170 -4.07 5.96 -1.80
CA VAL A 170 -4.65 6.05 -0.46
C VAL A 170 -5.63 4.90 -0.24
N VAL A 171 -5.23 3.92 0.56
CA VAL A 171 -6.07 2.76 0.89
C VAL A 171 -7.18 3.18 1.86
N LEU A 172 -8.42 2.99 1.43
CA LEU A 172 -9.60 3.29 2.24
C LEU A 172 -10.02 2.08 3.07
N SER A 173 -10.01 2.25 4.39
CA SER A 173 -10.47 1.24 5.34
C SER A 173 -10.87 1.91 6.66
N PRO A 174 -11.97 1.49 7.30
CA PRO A 174 -12.32 1.96 8.64
C PRO A 174 -11.42 1.38 9.74
N GLU A 175 -10.67 0.33 9.44
CA GLU A 175 -9.77 -0.32 10.38
C GLU A 175 -8.42 0.38 10.52
N GLY A 176 -8.02 1.20 9.51
CA GLY A 176 -6.71 1.86 9.50
C GLY A 176 -6.57 2.93 8.43
N GLY A 177 -5.36 3.49 8.31
CA GLY A 177 -5.04 4.48 7.27
C GLY A 177 -5.72 5.84 7.46
N ALA A 178 -5.85 6.58 6.36
CA ALA A 178 -6.39 7.94 6.36
C ALA A 178 -7.86 8.00 6.77
N LEU A 179 -8.70 7.10 6.23
CA LEU A 179 -10.13 7.08 6.50
C LEU A 179 -10.42 6.95 8.01
N LYS A 180 -9.76 6.01 8.69
CA LYS A 180 -9.90 5.84 10.15
C LYS A 180 -9.57 7.10 10.93
N LYS A 181 -8.56 7.85 10.49
CA LYS A 181 -8.13 9.10 11.15
C LYS A 181 -9.12 10.25 10.90
N MET A 182 -9.82 10.25 9.77
CA MET A 182 -10.78 11.29 9.41
C MET A 182 -12.16 11.10 10.07
N ILE A 183 -12.65 9.87 10.23
CA ILE A 183 -13.97 9.56 10.79
C ILE A 183 -14.27 10.31 12.10
N PRO A 184 -13.37 10.41 13.11
CA PRO A 184 -13.66 11.12 14.35
C PRO A 184 -14.02 12.59 14.13
N ALA A 185 -13.33 13.31 13.25
CA ALA A 185 -13.62 14.72 12.97
C ALA A 185 -15.06 14.90 12.44
N PHE A 186 -15.53 14.00 11.58
CA PHE A 186 -16.92 14.04 11.10
C PHE A 186 -17.91 13.70 12.21
N LYS A 187 -17.62 12.72 13.07
CA LYS A 187 -18.48 12.39 14.23
C LYS A 187 -18.66 13.59 15.16
N PHE A 188 -17.62 14.40 15.33
CA PHE A 188 -17.67 15.65 16.11
C PHE A 188 -18.17 16.86 15.31
N MET A 189 -18.67 16.67 14.07
CA MET A 189 -19.21 17.72 13.19
C MET A 189 -18.17 18.80 12.80
N VAL A 190 -16.88 18.50 12.91
CA VAL A 190 -15.77 19.37 12.48
C VAL A 190 -15.04 18.79 11.27
N GLY A 191 -15.68 17.85 10.56
CA GLY A 191 -15.16 17.28 9.32
C GLY A 191 -15.16 18.30 8.19
N GLY A 192 -14.13 18.21 7.34
CA GLY A 192 -14.03 19.13 6.22
C GLY A 192 -12.76 18.96 5.39
N SER A 193 -12.63 19.82 4.40
CA SER A 193 -11.58 19.75 3.41
C SER A 193 -10.20 20.13 3.96
N LEU A 194 -9.17 19.47 3.45
CA LEU A 194 -7.78 19.72 3.82
C LEU A 194 -7.08 20.48 2.69
N GLY A 195 -6.41 21.58 3.02
CA GLY A 195 -5.70 22.43 2.05
C GLY A 195 -6.64 23.20 1.12
N ALA A 196 -6.34 23.22 -0.16
CA ALA A 196 -7.15 23.90 -1.19
C ALA A 196 -8.48 23.18 -1.42
N GLY A 197 -8.49 21.86 -1.29
CA GLY A 197 -9.63 21.02 -1.60
C GLY A 197 -9.67 20.57 -3.06
N THR A 198 -8.94 21.26 -3.93
CA THR A 198 -8.89 20.98 -5.38
C THR A 198 -7.83 19.95 -5.76
N GLN A 199 -6.91 19.62 -4.84
CA GLN A 199 -5.89 18.61 -5.10
C GLN A 199 -6.52 17.23 -5.32
N TRP A 200 -6.04 16.53 -6.33
CA TRP A 200 -6.45 15.17 -6.67
C TRP A 200 -5.89 14.16 -5.66
N MET A 201 -6.69 13.18 -5.35
CA MET A 201 -6.35 12.05 -4.49
C MET A 201 -6.68 10.75 -5.23
N SER A 202 -5.65 9.94 -5.44
CA SER A 202 -5.80 8.59 -5.96
C SER A 202 -6.00 7.64 -4.79
N TRP A 203 -7.13 6.98 -4.74
CA TRP A 203 -7.59 6.14 -3.66
C TRP A 203 -7.85 4.71 -4.15
N ILE A 204 -7.94 3.77 -3.23
CA ILE A 204 -8.38 2.40 -3.53
C ILE A 204 -9.11 1.80 -2.33
N HIS A 205 -10.13 1.00 -2.58
CA HIS A 205 -10.80 0.20 -1.56
C HIS A 205 -9.86 -0.88 -1.02
N ILE A 206 -9.91 -1.16 0.29
CA ILE A 206 -9.05 -2.18 0.91
C ILE A 206 -9.24 -3.57 0.31
N ASP A 207 -10.43 -3.92 -0.17
CA ASP A 207 -10.66 -5.20 -0.82
C ASP A 207 -10.02 -5.24 -2.20
N ASP A 208 -10.11 -4.18 -2.99
CA ASP A 208 -9.54 -4.13 -4.32
C ASP A 208 -8.02 -4.19 -4.30
N ILE A 209 -7.35 -3.48 -3.38
CA ILE A 209 -5.89 -3.61 -3.29
C ILE A 209 -5.46 -5.02 -2.87
N VAL A 210 -6.18 -5.67 -1.98
CA VAL A 210 -5.89 -7.05 -1.59
C VAL A 210 -6.16 -8.01 -2.76
N ASP A 211 -7.25 -7.82 -3.50
CA ASP A 211 -7.58 -8.64 -4.66
C ASP A 211 -6.58 -8.43 -5.81
N LEU A 212 -5.99 -7.24 -5.96
CA LEU A 212 -4.89 -6.99 -6.89
C LEU A 212 -3.65 -7.83 -6.53
N TYR A 213 -3.26 -7.88 -5.25
CA TYR A 213 -2.17 -8.78 -4.82
C TYR A 213 -2.50 -10.25 -5.10
N LEU A 214 -3.74 -10.70 -4.86
CA LEU A 214 -4.17 -12.06 -5.17
C LEU A 214 -4.14 -12.33 -6.67
N HIS A 215 -4.57 -11.38 -7.49
CA HIS A 215 -4.51 -11.46 -8.95
C HIS A 215 -3.07 -11.67 -9.44
N LEU A 216 -2.10 -10.91 -8.92
CA LEU A 216 -0.69 -11.02 -9.29
C LEU A 216 -0.03 -12.31 -8.77
N ILE A 217 -0.48 -12.89 -7.65
CA ILE A 217 -0.07 -14.23 -7.20
C ILE A 217 -0.55 -15.30 -8.17
N ASP A 218 -1.78 -15.16 -8.68
CA ASP A 218 -2.41 -16.14 -9.55
C ASP A 218 -1.92 -16.02 -10.99
N ASN A 219 -1.60 -14.82 -11.42
CA ASN A 219 -1.11 -14.47 -12.75
C ASN A 219 0.27 -13.78 -12.66
N PRO A 220 1.35 -14.51 -12.33
CA PRO A 220 2.69 -13.95 -12.20
C PRO A 220 3.13 -13.24 -13.48
N GLN A 221 3.44 -11.94 -13.38
CA GLN A 221 3.86 -11.12 -14.52
C GLN A 221 4.84 -10.04 -14.05
N ASP A 222 5.67 -9.58 -14.99
CA ASP A 222 6.54 -8.43 -14.78
C ASP A 222 5.78 -7.15 -15.05
N GLY A 223 6.14 -6.10 -14.34
CA GLY A 223 5.63 -4.75 -14.62
C GLY A 223 5.24 -3.95 -13.40
N VAL A 224 4.77 -2.75 -13.68
CA VAL A 224 4.28 -1.79 -12.69
C VAL A 224 2.76 -1.75 -12.76
N PHE A 225 2.12 -1.75 -11.59
CA PHE A 225 0.67 -1.74 -11.42
C PHE A 225 0.27 -0.60 -10.49
N ASN A 226 -0.56 0.31 -10.96
CA ASN A 226 -1.13 1.31 -10.09
C ASN A 226 -2.28 0.71 -9.26
N GLY A 227 -2.03 0.53 -7.97
CA GLY A 227 -3.03 0.10 -7.00
C GLY A 227 -3.91 1.27 -6.57
N VAL A 228 -4.69 1.80 -7.53
CA VAL A 228 -5.64 2.91 -7.35
C VAL A 228 -6.95 2.59 -8.05
N SER A 229 -8.06 3.19 -7.57
CA SER A 229 -9.32 3.15 -8.31
C SER A 229 -9.20 3.89 -9.66
N PRO A 230 -9.93 3.47 -10.71
CA PRO A 230 -9.92 4.17 -12.00
C PRO A 230 -10.50 5.60 -11.94
N THR A 231 -11.18 5.96 -10.87
CA THR A 231 -11.82 7.28 -10.69
C THR A 231 -11.16 8.07 -9.57
N PRO A 232 -9.99 8.73 -9.80
CA PRO A 232 -9.41 9.64 -8.84
C PRO A 232 -10.36 10.82 -8.59
N VAL A 233 -10.37 11.34 -7.36
CA VAL A 233 -11.27 12.44 -6.97
C VAL A 233 -10.49 13.60 -6.35
N THR A 234 -11.08 14.80 -6.34
CA THR A 234 -10.51 15.90 -5.55
C THR A 234 -10.80 15.72 -4.06
N MET A 235 -10.00 16.36 -3.21
CA MET A 235 -10.19 16.31 -1.76
C MET A 235 -11.57 16.82 -1.36
N ASP A 236 -12.11 17.85 -2.03
CA ASP A 236 -13.45 18.36 -1.75
C ASP A 236 -14.53 17.30 -2.06
N VAL A 237 -14.43 16.59 -3.18
CA VAL A 237 -15.33 15.47 -3.52
C VAL A 237 -15.22 14.35 -2.51
N PHE A 238 -14.00 13.97 -2.14
CA PHE A 238 -13.75 12.92 -1.14
C PHE A 238 -14.42 13.24 0.20
N VAL A 239 -14.19 14.45 0.70
CA VAL A 239 -14.73 14.93 1.97
C VAL A 239 -16.26 15.04 1.94
N PHE A 240 -16.83 15.48 0.81
CA PHE A 240 -18.27 15.52 0.61
C PHE A 240 -18.89 14.12 0.67
N GLN A 241 -18.33 13.15 -0.05
CA GLN A 241 -18.81 11.76 -0.06
C GLN A 241 -18.67 11.09 1.33
N LEU A 242 -17.55 11.35 2.02
CA LEU A 242 -17.35 10.88 3.40
C LEU A 242 -18.42 11.45 4.36
N GLY A 243 -18.69 12.75 4.27
CA GLY A 243 -19.74 13.39 5.05
C GLY A 243 -21.12 12.80 4.76
N ARG A 244 -21.44 12.60 3.48
CA ARG A 244 -22.70 11.98 3.03
C ARG A 244 -22.86 10.57 3.59
N ALA A 245 -21.83 9.71 3.47
CA ALA A 245 -21.88 8.34 3.97
C ALA A 245 -22.01 8.26 5.50
N LEU A 246 -21.39 9.20 6.23
CA LEU A 246 -21.51 9.30 7.69
C LEU A 246 -22.78 10.06 8.16
N LYS A 247 -23.56 10.63 7.24
CA LYS A 247 -24.70 11.53 7.54
C LYS A 247 -24.28 12.72 8.43
N LYS A 248 -23.12 13.30 8.12
CA LYS A 248 -22.51 14.41 8.87
C LYS A 248 -22.09 15.55 7.92
N PRO A 249 -22.14 16.81 8.39
CA PRO A 249 -21.69 17.94 7.58
C PRO A 249 -20.19 17.87 7.29
N SER A 250 -19.77 18.42 6.13
CA SER A 250 -18.40 18.50 5.67
C SER A 250 -18.00 19.96 5.35
N LEU A 251 -18.36 20.87 6.25
CA LEU A 251 -18.31 22.32 5.98
C LEU A 251 -16.98 22.99 6.38
N MET A 252 -16.18 22.33 7.21
CA MET A 252 -14.94 22.91 7.70
C MET A 252 -13.85 22.87 6.62
N LYS A 253 -12.90 23.80 6.70
CA LYS A 253 -11.71 23.81 5.83
C LYS A 253 -10.49 24.04 6.67
N VAL A 254 -9.52 23.13 6.58
CA VAL A 254 -8.23 23.27 7.27
C VAL A 254 -7.21 23.87 6.30
N PRO A 255 -6.76 25.11 6.49
CA PRO A 255 -5.84 25.77 5.59
C PRO A 255 -4.49 25.05 5.48
N SER A 256 -3.86 25.12 4.30
CA SER A 256 -2.58 24.45 4.03
C SER A 256 -1.47 24.84 5.01
N PHE A 257 -1.44 26.13 5.45
CA PHE A 257 -0.42 26.58 6.39
C PHE A 257 -0.54 25.90 7.76
N MET A 258 -1.77 25.62 8.22
CA MET A 258 -1.99 24.90 9.47
C MET A 258 -1.52 23.44 9.36
N LEU A 259 -1.78 22.79 8.24
CA LEU A 259 -1.28 21.44 7.99
C LEU A 259 0.25 21.40 7.97
N LYS A 260 0.90 22.38 7.32
CA LYS A 260 2.37 22.53 7.33
C LYS A 260 2.92 22.76 8.73
N LEU A 261 2.25 23.57 9.55
CA LEU A 261 2.66 23.81 10.94
C LEU A 261 2.56 22.54 11.79
N MET A 262 1.47 21.78 11.63
CA MET A 262 1.22 20.55 12.41
C MET A 262 2.12 19.39 11.98
N PHE A 263 2.30 19.18 10.69
CA PHE A 263 2.90 17.97 10.13
C PHE A 263 4.29 18.22 9.51
N GLY A 264 4.71 19.48 9.34
CA GLY A 264 5.96 19.80 8.67
C GLY A 264 5.97 19.35 7.22
N GLU A 265 7.07 18.78 6.75
CA GLU A 265 7.20 18.28 5.37
C GLU A 265 6.22 17.13 5.04
N MET A 266 5.80 16.34 6.02
CA MET A 266 4.81 15.29 5.82
C MET A 266 3.47 15.85 5.29
N ALA A 267 3.19 17.13 5.48
CA ALA A 267 2.00 17.77 4.92
C ALA A 267 1.91 17.66 3.39
N SER A 268 3.04 17.48 2.68
CA SER A 268 3.04 17.24 1.23
C SER A 268 2.21 16.03 0.85
N THR A 269 2.24 14.95 1.64
CA THR A 269 1.42 13.74 1.38
C THR A 269 -0.09 13.99 1.37
N ILE A 270 -0.53 15.12 1.92
CA ILE A 270 -1.94 15.53 2.00
C ILE A 270 -2.25 16.63 0.99
N LEU A 271 -1.26 17.49 0.71
CA LEU A 271 -1.41 18.71 -0.08
C LEU A 271 -1.04 18.53 -1.55
N ASP A 272 -0.18 17.57 -1.86
CA ASP A 272 0.23 17.28 -3.23
C ASP A 272 -0.96 16.66 -3.99
N SER A 273 -1.06 17.04 -5.25
CA SER A 273 -2.10 16.58 -6.17
C SER A 273 -1.58 15.38 -6.94
N GLN A 274 -2.32 14.28 -6.95
CA GLN A 274 -1.96 13.05 -7.65
C GLN A 274 -3.19 12.49 -8.37
N LYS A 275 -3.27 12.75 -9.69
CA LYS A 275 -4.32 12.20 -10.56
C LYS A 275 -3.80 10.96 -11.27
N VAL A 276 -3.71 9.86 -10.53
CA VAL A 276 -3.16 8.59 -11.02
C VAL A 276 -4.29 7.66 -11.45
N ILE A 277 -4.14 7.04 -12.62
CA ILE A 277 -5.06 6.04 -13.16
C ILE A 277 -4.38 4.67 -13.29
N PRO A 278 -5.13 3.54 -13.23
CA PRO A 278 -4.60 2.18 -13.26
C PRO A 278 -4.64 1.59 -14.68
N ALA A 279 -4.13 2.30 -15.70
CA ALA A 279 -4.30 1.94 -17.10
C ALA A 279 -3.71 0.56 -17.46
N TYR A 280 -2.51 0.25 -16.93
CA TYR A 280 -1.90 -1.06 -17.14
C TYR A 280 -2.52 -2.13 -16.23
N THR A 281 -2.88 -1.77 -15.01
CA THR A 281 -3.56 -2.66 -14.07
C THR A 281 -4.85 -3.21 -14.67
N GLU A 282 -5.69 -2.37 -15.29
CA GLU A 282 -6.91 -2.81 -16.00
C GLU A 282 -6.58 -3.71 -17.20
N LYS A 283 -5.59 -3.34 -18.02
CA LYS A 283 -5.13 -4.17 -19.15
C LYS A 283 -4.59 -5.53 -18.74
N SER A 284 -4.12 -5.69 -17.51
CA SER A 284 -3.68 -6.98 -16.96
C SER A 284 -4.82 -7.98 -16.70
N GLY A 285 -6.06 -7.54 -16.89
CA GLY A 285 -7.28 -8.33 -16.62
C GLY A 285 -7.76 -8.23 -15.19
N PHE A 286 -7.25 -7.28 -14.39
CA PHE A 286 -7.80 -6.99 -13.08
C PHE A 286 -9.09 -6.18 -13.17
N HIS A 287 -10.09 -6.53 -12.36
CA HIS A 287 -11.38 -5.85 -12.30
C HIS A 287 -11.62 -5.32 -10.89
N PHE A 288 -11.84 -4.02 -10.78
CA PHE A 288 -12.18 -3.36 -9.52
C PHE A 288 -13.62 -3.70 -9.10
N LYS A 289 -13.83 -4.02 -7.82
CA LYS A 289 -15.16 -4.19 -7.23
C LYS A 289 -15.80 -2.86 -6.88
N PHE A 290 -14.97 -1.89 -6.48
CA PHE A 290 -15.36 -0.56 -6.06
C PHE A 290 -14.65 0.51 -6.90
N PRO A 291 -15.03 0.66 -8.18
CA PRO A 291 -14.42 1.67 -9.05
C PRO A 291 -14.86 3.09 -8.67
N GLU A 292 -16.05 3.25 -8.07
CA GLU A 292 -16.63 4.54 -7.70
C GLU A 292 -16.55 4.80 -6.19
N LEU A 293 -16.25 6.06 -5.82
CA LEU A 293 -16.00 6.43 -4.43
C LEU A 293 -17.24 6.32 -3.54
N ASP A 294 -18.42 6.64 -4.04
CA ASP A 294 -19.66 6.58 -3.27
C ASP A 294 -20.00 5.14 -2.88
N GLU A 295 -19.90 4.18 -3.80
CA GLU A 295 -20.09 2.75 -3.54
C GLU A 295 -19.05 2.24 -2.52
N ALA A 296 -17.79 2.65 -2.68
CA ALA A 296 -16.71 2.30 -1.75
C ALA A 296 -17.00 2.85 -0.34
N MET A 297 -17.45 4.10 -0.23
CA MET A 297 -17.78 4.70 1.06
C MET A 297 -19.00 4.05 1.73
N GLU A 298 -20.02 3.70 0.97
CA GLU A 298 -21.20 3.00 1.47
C GLU A 298 -20.81 1.62 2.02
N ASP A 299 -19.97 0.87 1.32
CA ASP A 299 -19.48 -0.44 1.80
C ASP A 299 -18.66 -0.30 3.09
N LEU A 300 -17.64 0.56 3.09
CA LEU A 300 -16.71 0.72 4.20
C LEU A 300 -17.37 1.27 5.47
N LEU A 301 -18.44 2.06 5.35
CA LEU A 301 -19.04 2.77 6.45
C LEU A 301 -20.40 2.23 6.89
N LYS A 302 -20.82 1.07 6.37
CA LYS A 302 -22.07 0.39 6.76
C LYS A 302 -22.27 0.31 8.28
N VAL A 303 -21.19 0.03 9.02
CA VAL A 303 -21.22 -0.10 10.49
C VAL A 303 -21.49 1.23 11.20
N TYR A 304 -21.28 2.36 10.53
CA TYR A 304 -21.48 3.70 11.08
C TYR A 304 -22.82 4.32 10.66
N SER A 305 -23.60 3.63 9.82
CA SER A 305 -24.87 4.14 9.25
C SER A 305 -26.09 3.73 10.07
N VAL A 306 -25.88 3.02 11.20
CA VAL A 306 -26.93 2.56 12.13
C VAL A 306 -27.15 3.55 13.26
#